data_5fb5b89c81666fcf04132aa651392dcf
#
_entry.id   5fb5b89c81666fcf04132aa651392dcf
#
_cell.length_a   1.000
_cell.length_b   1.000
_cell.length_c   1.000
_cell.angle_alpha   90.00
_cell.angle_beta   90.00
_cell.angle_gamma   90.00
#
_symmetry.space_group_name_H-M   'P 1'
#
loop_
_entity.id
_entity.type
_entity.pdbx_description
1 polymer ?
#
loop_
_entity_poly.entity_id
_entity_poly.type
_entity_poly.pdbx_seq_one_letter_code
_entity_poly.pdbx_strand_id
1 'polypeptide(L)'
;MDNSVKKSKDKFQIMKKGYLIVRINIKDAELFQQYPLLSSKAVEKFGGKYLIRGGMFDVVEGKWLAERTTVVEFESLDKAKEFYNSLEYNEAKKVRQKSADTDFILIEGY
;
A
#
# COMPACT_ATOMS: atom_id res chain seq x y z
N MET A 1 -36.83 0.76 2.34
CA MET A 1 -36.55 0.59 1.95
C MET A 1 -36.08 0.10 1.36
N ASP A 2 -35.98 0.41 1.19
CA ASP A 2 -35.73 -0.47 0.38
C ASP A 2 -34.30 -0.81 0.31
N ASN A 3 -33.95 -1.87 0.91
CA ASN A 3 -32.61 -2.31 1.02
C ASN A 3 -31.99 -2.63 -0.32
N SER A 4 -32.78 -3.06 -1.24
CA SER A 4 -32.33 -3.41 -2.57
C SER A 4 -31.83 -2.21 -3.33
N VAL A 5 -32.59 -1.14 -3.29
CA VAL A 5 -32.21 0.09 -3.95
C VAL A 5 -30.97 0.68 -3.28
N LYS A 6 -30.98 0.68 -1.98
CA LYS A 6 -29.86 1.16 -1.21
C LYS A 6 -28.59 0.39 -1.51
N LYS A 7 -28.70 -0.92 -1.58
CA LYS A 7 -27.60 -1.79 -1.90
C LYS A 7 -27.04 -1.50 -3.27
N SER A 8 -27.90 -1.32 -4.24
CA SER A 8 -27.50 -1.04 -5.59
C SER A 8 -26.77 0.29 -5.67
N LYS A 9 -27.30 1.27 -5.00
CA LYS A 9 -26.69 2.58 -4.91
C LYS A 9 -25.33 2.49 -4.27
N ASP A 10 -25.24 1.77 -3.18
CA ASP A 10 -24.01 1.57 -2.47
C ASP A 10 -22.96 0.91 -3.34
N LYS A 11 -23.37 -0.03 -4.15
CA LYS A 11 -22.49 -0.68 -5.07
C LYS A 11 -21.78 0.29 -5.99
N PHE A 12 -22.46 1.31 -6.45
CA PHE A 12 -21.89 2.27 -7.37
C PHE A 12 -21.22 3.44 -6.66
N GLN A 13 -21.75 3.81 -5.52
CA GLN A 13 -21.28 5.01 -4.85
C GLN A 13 -20.18 4.77 -3.88
N ILE A 14 -20.15 3.60 -3.30
CA ILE A 14 -19.17 3.30 -2.28
C ILE A 14 -18.16 2.28 -2.69
N MET A 15 -17.94 2.16 -3.99
CA MET A 15 -16.80 1.41 -4.46
C MET A 15 -15.57 2.27 -4.21
N LYS A 16 -15.32 2.49 -2.93
CA LYS A 16 -14.19 3.29 -2.51
C LYS A 16 -12.93 2.53 -2.73
N LYS A 17 -11.90 3.25 -3.12
CA LYS A 17 -10.59 2.65 -3.31
C LYS A 17 -10.00 2.27 -1.97
N GLY A 18 -9.01 1.39 -2.02
CA GLY A 18 -8.21 1.07 -0.85
C GLY A 18 -6.78 1.52 -1.11
N TYR A 19 -6.10 1.93 -0.07
CA TYR A 19 -4.74 2.44 -0.22
C TYR A 19 -3.80 1.74 0.73
N LEU A 20 -2.62 1.47 0.22
CA LEU A 20 -1.50 1.09 1.04
C LEU A 20 -0.67 2.34 1.23
N ILE A 21 -0.35 2.66 2.48
CA ILE A 21 0.56 3.76 2.76
C ILE A 21 1.67 3.18 3.64
N VAL A 22 2.90 3.31 3.18
CA VAL A 22 4.03 2.79 3.93
C VAL A 22 5.12 3.84 4.02
N ARG A 23 5.67 4.01 5.23
CA ARG A 23 6.83 4.85 5.49
C ARG A 23 7.99 3.93 5.78
N ILE A 24 9.11 4.18 5.15
CA ILE A 24 10.24 3.25 5.15
C ILE A 24 11.53 3.95 5.54
N ASN A 25 12.25 3.34 6.49
CA ASN A 25 13.63 3.71 6.78
C ASN A 25 14.48 2.49 6.52
N ILE A 26 15.36 2.60 5.53
CA ILE A 26 16.17 1.46 5.09
C ILE A 26 17.36 1.29 6.03
N LYS A 27 17.54 0.06 6.51
CA LYS A 27 18.65 -0.28 7.41
C LYS A 27 19.73 -1.07 6.70
N ASP A 28 19.33 -1.91 5.77
CA ASP A 28 20.26 -2.71 4.98
C ASP A 28 19.95 -2.47 3.52
N ALA A 29 20.66 -1.52 2.94
CA ALA A 29 20.39 -1.07 1.57
C ALA A 29 20.61 -2.17 0.54
N GLU A 30 21.60 -3.01 0.75
CA GLU A 30 21.90 -4.08 -0.20
C GLU A 30 20.76 -5.10 -0.24
N LEU A 31 20.32 -5.54 0.92
CA LEU A 31 19.22 -6.49 0.99
C LEU A 31 17.93 -5.85 0.50
N PHE A 32 17.70 -4.58 0.83
CA PHE A 32 16.47 -3.89 0.44
C PHE A 32 16.31 -3.78 -1.07
N GLN A 33 17.39 -3.86 -1.84
CA GLN A 33 17.32 -3.77 -3.30
C GLN A 33 16.40 -4.84 -3.89
N GLN A 34 16.21 -5.93 -3.20
CA GLN A 34 15.34 -7.00 -3.68
C GLN A 34 13.86 -6.67 -3.51
N TYR A 35 13.56 -5.78 -2.57
CA TYR A 35 12.17 -5.50 -2.23
C TYR A 35 11.36 -4.88 -3.36
N PRO A 36 11.84 -3.82 -4.03
CA PRO A 36 11.03 -3.19 -5.09
C PRO A 36 10.65 -4.15 -6.22
N LEU A 37 11.52 -5.07 -6.56
CA LEU A 37 11.22 -6.03 -7.62
C LEU A 37 10.13 -7.00 -7.20
N LEU A 38 10.23 -7.52 -5.99
CA LEU A 38 9.25 -8.46 -5.48
C LEU A 38 7.90 -7.77 -5.23
N SER A 39 7.93 -6.60 -4.60
CA SER A 39 6.70 -5.91 -4.28
C SER A 39 5.97 -5.43 -5.54
N SER A 40 6.71 -4.97 -6.56
CA SER A 40 6.09 -4.51 -7.80
C SER A 40 5.31 -5.60 -8.50
N LYS A 41 5.85 -6.82 -8.51
CA LYS A 41 5.15 -7.95 -9.12
C LYS A 41 3.85 -8.25 -8.39
N ALA A 42 3.89 -8.20 -7.06
CA ALA A 42 2.69 -8.44 -6.27
C ALA A 42 1.67 -7.33 -6.46
N VAL A 43 2.12 -6.08 -6.47
CA VAL A 43 1.24 -4.93 -6.70
C VAL A 43 0.53 -5.08 -8.04
N GLU A 44 1.28 -5.40 -9.08
CA GLU A 44 0.72 -5.56 -10.42
C GLU A 44 -0.32 -6.67 -10.47
N LYS A 45 -0.01 -7.80 -9.85
CA LYS A 45 -0.92 -8.93 -9.84
C LYS A 45 -2.28 -8.58 -9.24
N PHE A 46 -2.29 -7.75 -8.21
CA PHE A 46 -3.53 -7.38 -7.52
C PHE A 46 -4.12 -6.07 -8.01
N GLY A 47 -3.64 -5.60 -9.16
CA GLY A 47 -4.21 -4.41 -9.79
C GLY A 47 -3.89 -3.10 -9.09
N GLY A 48 -2.82 -3.08 -8.31
CA GLY A 48 -2.42 -1.87 -7.61
C GLY A 48 -1.78 -0.87 -8.56
N LYS A 49 -1.89 0.39 -8.19
CA LYS A 49 -1.35 1.49 -8.95
C LYS A 49 -0.53 2.36 -8.01
N TYR A 50 0.74 2.55 -8.33
CA TYR A 50 1.58 3.43 -7.52
C TYR A 50 1.15 4.88 -7.74
N LEU A 51 0.83 5.56 -6.64
CA LEU A 51 0.52 6.99 -6.69
C LEU A 51 1.71 7.81 -6.21
N ILE A 52 2.42 7.29 -5.21
CA ILE A 52 3.64 7.88 -4.69
C ILE A 52 4.62 6.74 -4.49
N ARG A 53 5.84 6.95 -4.96
CA ARG A 53 6.86 5.91 -4.82
C ARG A 53 8.19 6.57 -4.53
N GLY A 54 8.40 6.91 -3.26
CA GLY A 54 9.65 7.49 -2.82
C GLY A 54 9.94 8.86 -3.36
N GLY A 55 8.92 9.68 -3.60
CA GLY A 55 9.11 11.02 -4.14
C GLY A 55 9.79 11.95 -3.15
N MET A 56 10.31 13.06 -3.68
CA MET A 56 10.89 14.10 -2.83
C MET A 56 9.79 14.72 -1.98
N PHE A 57 10.16 15.15 -0.79
CA PHE A 57 9.18 15.77 0.10
C PHE A 57 9.84 16.83 0.98
N ASP A 58 9.00 17.74 1.48
CA ASP A 58 9.43 18.76 2.43
C ASP A 58 8.61 18.58 3.71
N VAL A 59 9.29 18.57 4.84
CA VAL A 59 8.59 18.52 6.13
C VAL A 59 8.25 19.95 6.53
N VAL A 60 6.98 20.29 6.45
CA VAL A 60 6.53 21.66 6.73
C VAL A 60 6.18 21.87 8.20
N GLU A 61 5.87 20.79 8.91
CA GLU A 61 5.62 20.85 10.34
C GLU A 61 5.91 19.49 10.97
N GLY A 62 6.41 19.53 12.19
CA GLY A 62 6.61 18.33 12.98
C GLY A 62 7.83 17.52 12.56
N LYS A 63 7.83 16.27 12.97
CA LYS A 63 8.91 15.35 12.66
C LYS A 63 8.37 14.27 11.77
N TRP A 64 9.00 14.09 10.63
CA TRP A 64 8.66 13.04 9.71
C TRP A 64 9.87 12.12 9.64
N LEU A 65 9.80 11.03 10.39
CA LEU A 65 10.98 10.19 10.60
C LEU A 65 11.26 9.18 9.49
N ALA A 66 10.52 9.22 8.41
CA ALA A 66 10.69 8.29 7.32
C ALA A 66 11.52 8.89 6.19
N GLU A 67 12.42 8.08 5.63
CA GLU A 67 13.22 8.48 4.48
C GLU A 67 12.39 8.44 3.19
N ARG A 68 11.40 7.58 3.17
CA ARG A 68 10.68 7.28 1.94
C ARG A 68 9.23 6.94 2.25
N THR A 69 8.34 7.42 1.39
CA THR A 69 6.91 7.11 1.50
C THR A 69 6.42 6.54 0.17
N THR A 70 5.63 5.49 0.25
CA THR A 70 5.02 4.89 -0.93
C THR A 70 3.52 4.78 -0.70
N VAL A 71 2.75 5.10 -1.72
CA VAL A 71 1.30 4.96 -1.68
C VAL A 71 0.87 4.18 -2.92
N VAL A 72 0.08 3.13 -2.70
CA VAL A 72 -0.46 2.31 -3.78
C VAL A 72 -1.98 2.31 -3.67
N GLU A 73 -2.65 2.50 -4.78
CA GLU A 73 -4.11 2.45 -4.84
C GLU A 73 -4.55 1.10 -5.35
N PHE A 74 -5.54 0.51 -4.68
CA PHE A 74 -6.20 -0.71 -5.11
C PHE A 74 -7.67 -0.43 -5.33
N GLU A 75 -8.33 -1.32 -6.03
CA GLU A 75 -9.74 -1.21 -6.35
C GLU A 75 -10.61 -1.01 -5.10
N SER A 76 -10.22 -1.63 -4.01
CA SER A 76 -10.95 -1.56 -2.75
C SER A 76 -10.01 -1.86 -1.60
N LEU A 77 -10.46 -1.58 -0.38
CA LEU A 77 -9.71 -1.96 0.81
C LEU A 77 -9.56 -3.48 0.90
N ASP A 78 -10.60 -4.21 0.51
CA ASP A 78 -10.52 -5.67 0.52
C ASP A 78 -9.45 -6.18 -0.44
N LYS A 79 -9.35 -5.56 -1.60
CA LYS A 79 -8.31 -5.94 -2.56
C LYS A 79 -6.92 -5.62 -2.01
N ALA A 80 -6.76 -4.50 -1.31
CA ALA A 80 -5.50 -4.16 -0.68
C ALA A 80 -5.13 -5.21 0.38
N LYS A 81 -6.13 -5.70 1.13
CA LYS A 81 -5.90 -6.74 2.12
C LYS A 81 -5.50 -8.06 1.47
N GLU A 82 -6.15 -8.41 0.35
CA GLU A 82 -5.78 -9.61 -0.40
C GLU A 82 -4.32 -9.53 -0.83
N PHE A 83 -3.93 -8.37 -1.35
CA PHE A 83 -2.55 -8.13 -1.73
C PHE A 83 -1.59 -8.37 -0.54
N TYR A 84 -1.88 -7.73 0.57
CA TYR A 84 -0.99 -7.79 1.73
C TYR A 84 -0.82 -9.22 2.25
N ASN A 85 -1.88 -10.00 2.18
CA ASN A 85 -1.89 -11.37 2.70
C ASN A 85 -1.55 -12.43 1.65
N SER A 86 -1.18 -12.01 0.45
CA SER A 86 -0.91 -12.94 -0.64
C SER A 86 0.44 -13.61 -0.49
N LEU A 87 0.57 -14.76 -1.14
CA LEU A 87 1.84 -15.47 -1.18
C LEU A 87 2.89 -14.62 -1.89
N GLU A 88 2.48 -13.93 -2.94
CA GLU A 88 3.39 -13.10 -3.72
C GLU A 88 3.99 -11.99 -2.88
N TYR A 89 3.13 -11.29 -2.11
CA TYR A 89 3.66 -10.21 -1.29
C TYR A 89 4.43 -10.73 -0.08
N ASN A 90 4.13 -11.93 0.35
CA ASN A 90 4.79 -12.51 1.52
C ASN A 90 6.30 -12.58 1.35
N GLU A 91 6.77 -12.89 0.14
CA GLU A 91 8.22 -12.92 -0.13
C GLU A 91 8.82 -11.53 -0.02
N ALA A 92 8.14 -10.53 -0.57
CA ALA A 92 8.59 -9.15 -0.47
C ALA A 92 8.60 -8.70 0.99
N LYS A 93 7.55 -9.06 1.72
CA LYS A 93 7.41 -8.69 3.12
C LYS A 93 8.59 -9.15 3.96
N LYS A 94 9.04 -10.38 3.73
CA LYS A 94 10.18 -10.93 4.47
C LYS A 94 11.45 -10.09 4.26
N VAL A 95 11.69 -9.71 3.01
CA VAL A 95 12.84 -8.87 2.70
C VAL A 95 12.71 -7.51 3.38
N ARG A 96 11.54 -6.90 3.28
CA ARG A 96 11.29 -5.60 3.88
C ARG A 96 11.51 -5.63 5.39
N GLN A 97 10.97 -6.64 6.06
CA GLN A 97 11.08 -6.74 7.52
C GLN A 97 12.51 -6.92 7.99
N LYS A 98 13.34 -7.55 7.19
CA LYS A 98 14.75 -7.76 7.53
C LYS A 98 15.62 -6.55 7.19
N SER A 99 15.19 -5.74 6.24
CA SER A 99 16.06 -4.70 5.68
C SER A 99 15.65 -3.27 6.01
N ALA A 100 14.50 -3.08 6.64
CA ALA A 100 13.96 -1.73 6.88
C ALA A 100 13.03 -1.71 8.08
N ASP A 101 12.91 -0.51 8.66
CA ASP A 101 11.87 -0.24 9.65
C ASP A 101 10.75 0.45 8.90
N THR A 102 9.53 -0.04 9.08
CA THR A 102 8.40 0.50 8.34
C THR A 102 7.17 0.69 9.21
N ASP A 103 6.39 1.68 8.84
CA ASP A 103 5.01 1.83 9.32
C ASP A 103 4.15 1.62 8.10
N PHE A 104 3.25 0.67 8.17
CA PHE A 104 2.51 0.18 7.00
C PHE A 104 1.03 0.13 7.34
N ILE A 105 0.21 0.87 6.61
CA ILE A 105 -1.23 0.81 6.84
C ILE A 105 -1.98 0.55 5.54
N LEU A 106 -3.16 -0.01 5.69
CA LEU A 106 -4.13 -0.12 4.62
C LEU A 106 -5.32 0.72 5.06
N ILE A 107 -5.78 1.60 4.19
CA ILE A 107 -6.82 2.54 4.56
C ILE A 107 -7.81 2.72 3.42
N GLU A 108 -9.08 2.86 3.76
CA GLU A 108 -10.12 3.05 2.76
C GLU A 108 -10.14 4.50 2.31
N GLY A 109 -10.35 4.70 1.02
CA GLY A 109 -10.44 6.03 0.44
C GLY A 109 -11.78 6.68 0.71
N TYR A 110 -11.85 7.95 0.36
CA TYR A 110 -13.07 8.76 0.60
C TYR A 110 -14.14 8.46 -0.46
#